data_295ea98105574c0f7c95ea878d616d67
#
_entry.id   295ea98105574c0f7c95ea878d616d67
#
_cell.length_a   1.000
_cell.length_b   1.000
_cell.length_c   1.000
_cell.angle_alpha   90.00
_cell.angle_beta   90.00
_cell.angle_gamma   90.00
#
_symmetry.space_group_name_H-M   'P 1'
#
loop_
_entity.id
_entity.type
_entity.pdbx_description
1 polymer ?
#
loop_
_entity_poly.entity_id
_entity_poly.type
_entity_poly.pdbx_seq_one_letter_code
_entity_poly.pdbx_strand_id
1 'polypeptide(L)'
;EHVKGLEGRFRKSDGRWRSEDWGISIADPQLASAPFFSREGESYFEAMKAAGNYAFANRSSVTQHLRSALRAHMGSEVDVDVVYDVCHNIARVEEHVIHGKTCNCCVHRKGATRAFGGDNPEISGDFSGVGQPVLVPGDMGTASYVMAGPKSGTNRAFGSSCHGAGRAMSRTQAREEI
;
A
#
# COMPACT_ATOMS: atom_id res chain seq x y z
N GLU A 1 -2.81 18.52 6.21
CA GLU A 1 -2.76 19.16 7.56
C GLU A 1 -2.13 18.24 8.61
N HIS A 2 -2.52 16.95 8.69
CA HIS A 2 -1.98 16.01 9.68
C HIS A 2 -0.47 15.80 9.55
N VAL A 3 0.08 15.71 8.34
CA VAL A 3 1.53 15.57 8.12
C VAL A 3 2.28 16.80 8.62
N LYS A 4 1.80 18.01 8.32
CA LYS A 4 2.38 19.26 8.82
C LYS A 4 2.34 19.36 10.35
N GLY A 5 1.31 18.81 10.99
CA GLY A 5 1.22 18.71 12.44
C GLY A 5 2.30 17.82 13.05
N LEU A 6 2.60 16.68 12.39
CA LEU A 6 3.68 15.78 12.81
C LEU A 6 5.07 16.40 12.61
N GLU A 7 5.31 17.03 11.45
CA GLU A 7 6.57 17.72 11.16
C GLU A 7 6.87 18.81 12.21
N GLY A 8 5.85 19.54 12.68
CA GLY A 8 5.97 20.56 13.71
C GLY A 8 6.43 20.04 15.09
N ARG A 9 6.37 18.72 15.33
CA ARG A 9 6.87 18.07 16.54
C ARG A 9 8.38 17.75 16.48
N PHE A 10 9.01 17.96 15.33
CA PHE A 10 10.44 17.71 15.16
C PHE A 10 11.21 19.02 15.02
N ARG A 11 12.31 19.13 15.73
CA ARG A 11 13.23 20.27 15.66
C ARG A 11 14.59 19.82 15.13
N LYS A 12 15.21 20.62 14.27
CA LYS A 12 16.53 20.31 13.71
C LYS A 12 17.61 20.63 14.75
N SER A 13 18.43 19.63 15.07
CA SER A 13 19.59 19.74 15.95
C SER A 13 20.67 18.80 15.44
N ASP A 14 21.93 19.28 15.34
CA ASP A 14 23.12 18.52 14.93
C ASP A 14 22.91 17.77 13.60
N GLY A 15 22.30 18.41 12.62
CA GLY A 15 22.03 17.83 11.30
C GLY A 15 20.90 16.80 11.24
N ARG A 16 20.23 16.52 12.35
CA ARG A 16 19.09 15.60 12.43
C ARG A 16 17.85 16.30 12.96
N TRP A 17 16.67 15.78 12.63
CA TRP A 17 15.40 16.20 13.19
C TRP A 17 15.06 15.32 14.39
N ARG A 18 14.72 15.93 15.53
CA ARG A 18 14.43 15.23 16.78
C ARG A 18 13.09 15.67 17.36
N SER A 19 12.35 14.71 17.89
CA SER A 19 11.20 14.95 18.74
C SER A 19 11.60 14.59 20.18
N GLU A 20 11.64 15.57 21.05
CA GLU A 20 11.94 15.36 22.49
C GLU A 20 10.81 14.60 23.16
N ASP A 21 9.56 14.90 22.80
CA ASP A 21 8.36 14.26 23.37
C ASP A 21 8.34 12.74 23.17
N TRP A 22 8.91 12.26 22.07
CA TRP A 22 8.85 10.84 21.68
C TRP A 22 10.21 10.15 21.62
N GLY A 23 11.30 10.86 21.88
CA GLY A 23 12.65 10.32 21.78
C GLY A 23 13.04 9.85 20.37
N ILE A 24 12.35 10.33 19.34
CA ILE A 24 12.54 9.92 17.93
C ILE A 24 13.53 10.86 17.25
N SER A 25 14.48 10.27 16.49
CA SER A 25 15.43 11.02 15.67
C SER A 25 15.36 10.56 14.22
N ILE A 26 15.13 11.49 13.29
CA ILE A 26 14.97 11.23 11.85
C ILE A 26 15.96 12.07 11.03
N ALA A 27 16.31 11.58 9.85
CA ALA A 27 17.23 12.26 8.94
C ALA A 27 16.56 13.40 8.16
N ASP A 28 15.26 13.23 7.84
CA ASP A 28 14.48 14.15 7.01
C ASP A 28 13.08 14.35 7.64
N PRO A 29 12.49 15.55 7.62
CA PRO A 29 11.14 15.80 8.16
C PRO A 29 10.06 14.98 7.46
N GLN A 30 10.25 14.53 6.21
CA GLN A 30 9.33 13.64 5.52
C GLN A 30 9.23 12.25 6.17
N LEU A 31 10.19 11.90 7.02
CA LEU A 31 10.19 10.68 7.83
C LEU A 31 9.52 10.86 9.20
N ALA A 32 8.82 11.98 9.40
CA ALA A 32 8.11 12.26 10.65
C ALA A 32 7.16 11.10 10.99
N SER A 33 7.25 10.63 12.22
CA SER A 33 6.48 9.51 12.75
C SER A 33 6.03 9.82 14.17
N ALA A 34 4.94 9.21 14.59
CA ALA A 34 4.42 9.30 15.94
C ALA A 34 4.25 7.90 16.53
N PRO A 35 4.39 7.72 17.85
CA PRO A 35 4.00 6.47 18.50
C PRO A 35 2.52 6.15 18.18
N PHE A 36 2.23 4.91 17.84
CA PHE A 36 0.92 4.49 17.34
C PHE A 36 -0.22 4.86 18.30
N PHE A 37 -0.01 4.70 19.61
CA PHE A 37 -0.99 5.00 20.66
C PHE A 37 -0.93 6.44 21.18
N SER A 38 -0.17 7.34 20.54
CA SER A 38 -0.25 8.76 20.84
C SER A 38 -1.48 9.38 20.15
N ARG A 39 -1.96 10.51 20.67
CA ARG A 39 -3.07 11.26 20.06
C ARG A 39 -2.80 11.59 18.60
N GLU A 40 -1.56 11.95 18.29
CA GLU A 40 -1.11 12.26 16.92
C GLU A 40 -1.07 11.02 16.04
N GLY A 41 -0.58 9.89 16.57
CA GLY A 41 -0.55 8.60 15.87
C GLY A 41 -1.95 8.10 15.52
N GLU A 42 -2.86 8.12 16.47
CA GLU A 42 -4.27 7.74 16.27
C GLU A 42 -4.96 8.66 15.25
N SER A 43 -4.81 9.98 15.39
CA SER A 43 -5.38 10.94 14.45
C SER A 43 -4.86 10.76 13.03
N TYR A 44 -3.56 10.51 12.87
CA TYR A 44 -2.95 10.23 11.56
C TYR A 44 -3.48 8.91 10.98
N PHE A 45 -3.60 7.87 11.79
CA PHE A 45 -4.08 6.56 11.34
C PHE A 45 -5.54 6.63 10.87
N GLU A 46 -6.41 7.35 11.57
CA GLU A 46 -7.80 7.55 11.16
C GLU A 46 -7.90 8.37 9.86
N ALA A 47 -7.11 9.43 9.72
CA ALA A 47 -7.05 10.21 8.47
C ALA A 47 -6.55 9.36 7.29
N MET A 48 -5.56 8.50 7.51
CA MET A 48 -5.06 7.57 6.48
C MET A 48 -6.12 6.55 6.08
N LYS A 49 -6.89 6.00 7.03
CA LYS A 49 -8.02 5.09 6.75
C LYS A 49 -9.09 5.79 5.89
N ALA A 50 -9.44 7.03 6.23
CA ALA A 50 -10.38 7.83 5.45
C ALA A 50 -9.87 8.07 4.02
N ALA A 51 -8.60 8.42 3.87
CA ALA A 51 -7.96 8.58 2.55
C ALA A 51 -7.94 7.26 1.76
N GLY A 52 -7.71 6.14 2.42
CA GLY A 52 -7.79 4.80 1.82
C GLY A 52 -9.19 4.49 1.29
N ASN A 53 -10.23 4.74 2.09
CA ASN A 53 -11.61 4.56 1.67
C ASN A 53 -11.99 5.47 0.49
N TYR A 54 -11.55 6.74 0.51
CA TYR A 54 -11.72 7.65 -0.61
C TYR A 54 -11.05 7.11 -1.88
N ALA A 55 -9.84 6.56 -1.77
CA ALA A 55 -9.14 5.99 -2.91
C ALA A 55 -9.89 4.78 -3.51
N PHE A 56 -10.48 3.90 -2.69
CA PHE A 56 -11.33 2.82 -3.16
C PHE A 56 -12.58 3.34 -3.91
N ALA A 57 -13.28 4.31 -3.33
CA ALA A 57 -14.45 4.94 -3.97
C ALA A 57 -14.07 5.60 -5.31
N ASN A 58 -12.93 6.29 -5.38
CA ASN A 58 -12.43 6.90 -6.59
C ASN A 58 -12.14 5.85 -7.69
N ARG A 59 -11.48 4.74 -7.35
CA ARG A 59 -11.23 3.65 -8.31
C ARG A 59 -12.53 3.02 -8.81
N SER A 60 -13.50 2.81 -7.92
CA SER A 60 -14.84 2.34 -8.32
C SER A 60 -15.50 3.28 -9.32
N SER A 61 -15.42 4.59 -9.11
CA SER A 61 -15.94 5.60 -10.03
C SER A 61 -15.22 5.54 -11.40
N VAL A 62 -13.89 5.45 -11.40
CA VAL A 62 -13.10 5.30 -12.63
C VAL A 62 -13.50 4.03 -13.38
N THR A 63 -13.72 2.92 -12.67
CA THR A 63 -14.19 1.67 -13.28
C THR A 63 -15.55 1.82 -13.96
N GLN A 64 -16.48 2.53 -13.34
CA GLN A 64 -17.79 2.79 -13.97
C GLN A 64 -17.69 3.66 -15.22
N HIS A 65 -16.84 4.68 -15.20
CA HIS A 65 -16.58 5.49 -16.41
C HIS A 65 -15.94 4.66 -17.52
N LEU A 66 -14.99 3.78 -17.18
CA LEU A 66 -14.37 2.87 -18.15
C LEU A 66 -15.41 1.90 -18.77
N ARG A 67 -16.26 1.30 -17.94
CA ARG A 67 -17.36 0.44 -18.43
C ARG A 67 -18.27 1.19 -19.42
N SER A 68 -18.68 2.41 -19.06
CA SER A 68 -19.52 3.25 -19.90
C SER A 68 -18.85 3.60 -21.24
N ALA A 69 -17.57 3.97 -21.20
CA ALA A 69 -16.81 4.30 -22.39
C ALA A 69 -16.62 3.08 -23.32
N LEU A 70 -16.29 1.92 -22.77
CA LEU A 70 -16.13 0.70 -23.54
C LEU A 70 -17.44 0.27 -24.21
N ARG A 71 -18.56 0.28 -23.47
CA ARG A 71 -19.88 -0.02 -24.06
C ARG A 71 -20.27 0.96 -25.15
N ALA A 72 -19.97 2.24 -24.99
CA ALA A 72 -20.27 3.25 -26.02
C ALA A 72 -19.46 3.06 -27.30
N HIS A 73 -18.22 2.58 -27.23
CA HIS A 73 -17.34 2.46 -28.39
C HIS A 73 -17.30 1.06 -29.00
N MET A 74 -17.51 0.02 -28.20
CA MET A 74 -17.37 -1.38 -28.63
C MET A 74 -18.69 -2.13 -28.71
N GLY A 75 -19.79 -1.52 -28.23
CA GLY A 75 -21.12 -2.11 -28.21
C GLY A 75 -21.60 -2.47 -26.81
N SER A 76 -22.93 -2.53 -26.65
CA SER A 76 -23.61 -2.78 -25.37
C SER A 76 -23.31 -4.17 -24.79
N GLU A 77 -22.91 -5.12 -25.61
CA GLU A 77 -22.61 -6.50 -25.22
C GLU A 77 -21.26 -6.67 -24.52
N VAL A 78 -20.43 -5.62 -24.52
CA VAL A 78 -19.15 -5.67 -23.79
C VAL A 78 -19.40 -5.55 -22.30
N ASP A 79 -18.98 -6.58 -21.57
CA ASP A 79 -18.95 -6.56 -20.12
C ASP A 79 -17.51 -6.46 -19.59
N VAL A 80 -17.37 -5.81 -18.43
CA VAL A 80 -16.07 -5.55 -17.81
C VAL A 80 -16.16 -5.79 -16.33
N ASP A 81 -15.49 -6.82 -15.85
CA ASP A 81 -15.44 -7.18 -14.45
C ASP A 81 -14.12 -6.73 -13.79
N VAL A 82 -14.20 -6.38 -12.52
CA VAL A 82 -13.02 -6.12 -11.69
C VAL A 82 -12.59 -7.43 -11.07
N VAL A 83 -11.45 -7.96 -11.52
CA VAL A 83 -10.87 -9.18 -10.95
C VAL A 83 -10.42 -8.95 -9.52
N TYR A 84 -9.73 -7.84 -9.26
CA TYR A 84 -9.25 -7.51 -7.93
C TYR A 84 -8.94 -6.01 -7.78
N ASP A 85 -9.09 -5.49 -6.55
CA ASP A 85 -8.70 -4.13 -6.18
C ASP A 85 -7.82 -4.14 -4.94
N VAL A 86 -6.65 -3.52 -4.99
CA VAL A 86 -5.65 -3.56 -3.92
C VAL A 86 -4.98 -2.22 -3.71
N CYS A 87 -4.67 -1.89 -2.46
CA CYS A 87 -3.84 -0.75 -2.08
C CYS A 87 -2.38 -1.16 -1.93
N HIS A 88 -1.45 -0.27 -2.33
CA HIS A 88 -0.01 -0.45 -2.19
C HIS A 88 0.66 0.63 -1.30
N ASN A 89 -0.15 1.53 -0.73
CA ASN A 89 0.28 2.56 0.22
C ASN A 89 -0.77 2.67 1.31
N ILE A 90 -0.68 1.84 2.34
CA ILE A 90 -1.63 1.80 3.45
C ILE A 90 -0.98 1.14 4.66
N ALA A 91 -1.41 1.50 5.87
CA ALA A 91 -1.13 0.74 7.07
C ALA A 91 -2.42 0.07 7.59
N ARG A 92 -2.28 -1.15 8.09
CA ARG A 92 -3.39 -1.92 8.68
C ARG A 92 -2.92 -2.62 9.95
N VAL A 93 -3.80 -2.72 10.92
CA VAL A 93 -3.56 -3.60 12.07
C VAL A 93 -3.88 -5.02 11.63
N GLU A 94 -2.93 -5.90 11.75
CA GLU A 94 -2.99 -7.30 11.30
C GLU A 94 -2.37 -8.20 12.38
N GLU A 95 -2.88 -9.42 12.50
CA GLU A 95 -2.31 -10.42 13.38
C GLU A 95 -1.19 -11.19 12.68
N HIS A 96 -0.03 -11.25 13.30
CA HIS A 96 1.12 -11.99 12.80
C HIS A 96 1.83 -12.77 13.90
N VAL A 97 2.46 -13.90 13.53
CA VAL A 97 3.28 -14.67 14.44
C VAL A 97 4.74 -14.19 14.35
N ILE A 98 5.25 -13.62 15.44
CA ILE A 98 6.62 -13.12 15.57
C ILE A 98 7.33 -13.89 16.67
N HIS A 99 8.42 -14.55 16.32
CA HIS A 99 9.17 -15.43 17.26
C HIS A 99 8.27 -16.41 18.01
N GLY A 100 7.30 -17.03 17.32
CA GLY A 100 6.35 -17.99 17.90
C GLY A 100 5.24 -17.39 18.76
N LYS A 101 5.12 -16.07 18.83
CA LYS A 101 4.05 -15.37 19.56
C LYS A 101 3.14 -14.63 18.59
N THR A 102 1.84 -14.76 18.78
CA THR A 102 0.83 -13.98 18.06
C THR A 102 0.83 -12.54 18.55
N CYS A 103 1.00 -11.59 17.64
CA CYS A 103 1.07 -10.17 17.90
C CYS A 103 0.18 -9.38 16.93
N ASN A 104 -0.53 -8.37 17.44
CA ASN A 104 -1.16 -7.36 16.60
C ASN A 104 -0.11 -6.34 16.16
N CYS A 105 0.08 -6.21 14.86
CA CYS A 105 1.08 -5.34 14.25
C CYS A 105 0.42 -4.30 13.36
N CYS A 106 0.82 -3.04 13.46
CA CYS A 106 0.49 -2.04 12.45
C CYS A 106 1.44 -2.20 11.26
N VAL A 107 1.00 -2.94 10.24
CA VAL A 107 1.81 -3.25 9.06
C VAL A 107 1.69 -2.12 8.06
N HIS A 108 2.80 -1.42 7.83
CA HIS A 108 2.91 -0.35 6.84
C HIS A 108 3.37 -0.91 5.51
N ARG A 109 2.57 -0.70 4.47
CA ARG A 109 2.93 -1.02 3.08
C ARG A 109 3.08 0.27 2.30
N LYS A 110 4.28 0.54 1.81
CA LYS A 110 4.61 1.67 0.94
C LYS A 110 5.37 1.14 -0.27
N GLY A 111 4.73 1.17 -1.44
CA GLY A 111 5.27 0.49 -2.61
C GLY A 111 5.25 -1.04 -2.47
N ALA A 112 4.34 -1.56 -1.67
CA ALA A 112 4.10 -2.98 -1.45
C ALA A 112 2.62 -3.26 -1.31
N THR A 113 2.16 -4.44 -1.71
CA THR A 113 0.77 -4.89 -1.58
C THR A 113 0.66 -6.03 -0.58
N ARG A 114 -0.52 -6.21 -0.01
CA ARG A 114 -0.84 -7.40 0.75
C ARG A 114 -0.87 -8.62 -0.18
N ALA A 115 -0.30 -9.73 0.26
CA ALA A 115 -0.15 -10.97 -0.49
C ALA A 115 -0.40 -12.17 0.42
N PHE A 116 -1.60 -12.28 0.95
CA PHE A 116 -1.99 -13.40 1.79
C PHE A 116 -2.26 -14.65 0.95
N GLY A 117 -1.88 -15.81 1.47
CA GLY A 117 -2.17 -17.10 0.85
C GLY A 117 -3.66 -17.45 0.89
N GLY A 118 -4.09 -18.37 0.04
CA GLY A 118 -5.47 -18.84 0.00
C GLY A 118 -5.90 -19.65 1.22
N ASP A 119 -4.96 -20.00 2.09
CA ASP A 119 -5.18 -20.62 3.40
C ASP A 119 -5.41 -19.58 4.52
N ASN A 120 -5.25 -18.28 4.24
CA ASN A 120 -5.52 -17.23 5.21
C ASN A 120 -7.04 -17.00 5.34
N PRO A 121 -7.60 -16.95 6.57
CA PRO A 121 -9.04 -16.80 6.78
C PRO A 121 -9.63 -15.48 6.27
N GLU A 122 -8.82 -14.46 6.07
CA GLU A 122 -9.25 -13.19 5.46
C GLU A 122 -9.46 -13.28 3.95
N ILE A 123 -9.00 -14.38 3.31
CA ILE A 123 -9.15 -14.59 1.87
C ILE A 123 -10.35 -15.49 1.64
N SER A 124 -11.39 -14.94 0.99
CA SER A 124 -12.66 -15.62 0.73
C SER A 124 -13.01 -15.59 -0.76
N GLY A 125 -14.11 -16.28 -1.11
CA GLY A 125 -14.61 -16.34 -2.48
C GLY A 125 -13.64 -17.06 -3.41
N ASP A 126 -13.51 -16.56 -4.63
CA ASP A 126 -12.77 -17.17 -5.72
C ASP A 126 -11.26 -17.30 -5.46
N PHE A 127 -10.75 -16.58 -4.46
CA PHE A 127 -9.33 -16.59 -4.10
C PHE A 127 -9.00 -17.53 -2.92
N SER A 128 -10.02 -18.14 -2.31
CA SER A 128 -9.82 -19.16 -1.28
C SER A 128 -9.09 -20.36 -1.87
N GLY A 129 -8.04 -20.81 -1.21
CA GLY A 129 -7.19 -21.90 -1.69
C GLY A 129 -6.16 -21.50 -2.77
N VAL A 130 -6.35 -20.38 -3.46
CA VAL A 130 -5.43 -19.88 -4.50
C VAL A 130 -4.46 -18.85 -3.92
N GLY A 131 -4.97 -17.83 -3.26
CA GLY A 131 -4.25 -16.71 -2.70
C GLY A 131 -4.67 -15.36 -3.27
N GLN A 132 -4.41 -14.33 -2.54
CA GLN A 132 -4.73 -12.95 -2.89
C GLN A 132 -3.99 -12.54 -4.18
N PRO A 133 -4.69 -11.98 -5.19
CA PRO A 133 -4.03 -11.49 -6.39
C PRO A 133 -3.03 -10.38 -6.09
N VAL A 134 -1.84 -10.50 -6.68
CA VAL A 134 -0.74 -9.54 -6.55
C VAL A 134 -0.36 -9.05 -7.93
N LEU A 135 -0.52 -7.75 -8.15
CA LEU A 135 -0.15 -7.09 -9.40
C LEU A 135 1.27 -6.54 -9.26
N VAL A 136 2.16 -6.98 -10.16
CA VAL A 136 3.53 -6.49 -10.27
C VAL A 136 3.73 -5.89 -11.65
N PRO A 137 3.35 -4.61 -11.85
CA PRO A 137 3.55 -3.96 -13.14
C PRO A 137 5.02 -3.79 -13.46
N GLY A 138 5.36 -4.07 -14.70
CA GLY A 138 6.66 -3.78 -15.27
C GLY A 138 6.81 -2.31 -15.66
N ASP A 139 8.02 -1.91 -15.98
CA ASP A 139 8.37 -0.60 -16.52
C ASP A 139 9.65 -0.72 -17.36
N MET A 140 9.83 0.18 -18.32
CA MET A 140 11.06 0.29 -19.15
C MET A 140 11.49 -1.04 -19.82
N GLY A 141 10.53 -1.72 -20.46
CA GLY A 141 10.79 -2.96 -21.19
C GLY A 141 10.70 -4.23 -20.36
N THR A 142 10.35 -4.15 -19.08
CA THR A 142 10.09 -5.32 -18.24
C THR A 142 8.63 -5.76 -18.32
N ALA A 143 8.39 -7.07 -18.17
CA ALA A 143 7.04 -7.64 -18.18
C ALA A 143 6.25 -7.27 -16.91
N SER A 144 4.93 -7.23 -17.03
CA SER A 144 4.01 -7.16 -15.89
C SER A 144 3.55 -8.57 -15.53
N TYR A 145 3.30 -8.80 -14.24
CA TYR A 145 2.89 -10.10 -13.73
C TYR A 145 1.65 -9.97 -12.84
N VAL A 146 0.78 -10.97 -12.94
CA VAL A 146 -0.29 -11.23 -11.97
C VAL A 146 0.10 -12.51 -11.24
N MET A 147 0.28 -12.42 -9.92
CA MET A 147 0.70 -13.52 -9.07
C MET A 147 -0.33 -13.77 -7.98
N ALA A 148 -0.21 -14.86 -7.25
CA ALA A 148 -0.99 -15.15 -6.07
C ALA A 148 -0.14 -15.09 -4.80
N GLY A 149 -0.72 -14.64 -3.71
CA GLY A 149 -0.08 -14.68 -2.39
C GLY A 149 0.32 -16.11 -2.02
N PRO A 150 1.55 -16.31 -1.51
CA PRO A 150 2.03 -17.65 -1.14
C PRO A 150 1.32 -18.15 0.12
N LYS A 151 1.33 -19.47 0.33
CA LYS A 151 0.76 -20.09 1.53
C LYS A 151 1.25 -19.40 2.81
N SER A 152 0.37 -19.30 3.80
CA SER A 152 0.67 -18.73 5.11
C SER A 152 1.92 -19.38 5.73
N GLY A 153 2.72 -18.56 6.42
CA GLY A 153 3.98 -19.00 7.03
C GLY A 153 5.18 -19.04 6.08
N THR A 154 5.01 -19.01 4.76
CA THR A 154 6.13 -18.96 3.80
C THR A 154 6.57 -17.52 3.50
N ASN A 155 5.69 -16.55 3.67
CA ASN A 155 6.00 -15.12 3.43
C ASN A 155 6.55 -14.47 4.72
N ARG A 156 7.84 -14.15 4.72
CA ARG A 156 8.54 -13.52 5.85
C ARG A 156 8.35 -12.00 5.93
N ALA A 157 7.67 -11.41 4.95
CA ALA A 157 7.45 -9.97 4.84
C ALA A 157 6.03 -9.55 5.30
N PHE A 158 5.53 -10.12 6.38
CA PHE A 158 4.19 -9.83 6.90
C PHE A 158 3.09 -9.98 5.84
N GLY A 159 3.13 -11.06 5.05
CA GLY A 159 2.17 -11.27 3.97
C GLY A 159 2.18 -10.13 2.94
N SER A 160 3.34 -9.63 2.58
CA SER A 160 3.49 -8.53 1.62
C SER A 160 4.29 -8.96 0.39
N SER A 161 4.05 -8.30 -0.74
CA SER A 161 4.81 -8.41 -1.98
C SER A 161 5.16 -7.03 -2.51
N CYS A 162 6.20 -6.94 -3.34
CA CYS A 162 6.46 -5.71 -4.10
C CYS A 162 5.26 -5.37 -5.00
N HIS A 163 5.12 -4.09 -5.37
CA HIS A 163 4.03 -3.67 -6.25
C HIS A 163 4.49 -3.25 -7.66
N GLY A 164 5.76 -3.47 -7.99
CA GLY A 164 6.30 -3.13 -9.32
C GLY A 164 7.79 -3.41 -9.44
N ALA A 165 8.28 -3.36 -10.68
CA ALA A 165 9.67 -3.63 -11.00
C ALA A 165 10.64 -2.48 -10.63
N GLY A 166 10.10 -1.31 -10.29
CA GLY A 166 10.89 -0.09 -10.12
C GLY A 166 11.37 0.47 -11.46
N ARG A 167 12.15 1.54 -11.40
CA ARG A 167 12.71 2.20 -12.58
C ARG A 167 14.22 2.33 -12.46
N ALA A 168 14.92 2.17 -13.58
CA ALA A 168 16.36 2.42 -13.65
C ALA A 168 16.69 3.92 -13.53
N MET A 169 15.77 4.81 -14.01
CA MET A 169 15.96 6.26 -14.00
C MET A 169 14.63 7.00 -13.79
N SER A 170 14.69 8.30 -13.51
CA SER A 170 13.50 9.15 -13.42
C SER A 170 12.87 9.39 -14.80
N ARG A 171 11.58 9.79 -14.84
CA ARG A 171 10.93 10.15 -16.12
C ARG A 171 11.59 11.35 -16.79
N THR A 172 12.07 12.31 -16.01
CA THR A 172 12.78 13.50 -16.53
C THR A 172 14.08 13.06 -17.17
N GLN A 173 14.90 12.29 -16.48
CA GLN A 173 16.15 11.75 -17.01
C GLN A 173 15.93 10.92 -18.27
N ALA A 174 14.93 10.05 -18.30
CA ALA A 174 14.60 9.26 -19.50
C ALA A 174 14.22 10.14 -20.71
N ARG A 175 13.61 11.32 -20.50
CA ARG A 175 13.31 12.27 -21.59
C ARG A 175 14.52 13.04 -22.09
N GLU A 176 15.55 13.18 -21.27
CA GLU A 176 16.79 13.88 -21.61
C GLU A 176 17.80 12.95 -22.32
N GLU A 177 17.70 11.64 -22.04
CA GLU A 177 18.62 10.62 -22.57
C GLU A 177 18.09 9.88 -23.83
N ILE A 178 16.79 10.00 -24.14
CA ILE A 178 16.13 9.40 -25.32
C ILE A 178 15.69 10.51 -26.29
#